data_3eaf2b8cdf7bfe2425a92045af2eec9c
#
_entry.id   3eaf2b8cdf7bfe2425a92045af2eec9c
#
_cell.length_a   1.000
_cell.length_b   1.000
_cell.length_c   1.000
_cell.angle_alpha   90.00
_cell.angle_beta   90.00
_cell.angle_gamma   90.00
#
_symmetry.space_group_name_H-M   'P 1'
#
loop_
_entity.id
_entity.type
_entity.pdbx_description
1 polymer ?
#
loop_
_entity_poly.entity_id
_entity_poly.type
_entity_poly.pdbx_seq_one_letter_code
_entity_poly.pdbx_strand_id
1 'polypeptide(L)'
;MGYKLLKNIEMLATMDDEGREIANASILITDNVITAVGTTTEIVKYIHDNYIQVDEEIDLTHHVVLPGLVNTHHHMFQSLTRAVPKGQNAELFGWLQTLYPIWRNLKPRMIYNSTLTAMAELIFSGCTTTSDHLYLYPNGSRLDDSIEASHAIGMRFHAC
;
A
#
# COMPACT_ATOMS: atom_id res chain seq x y z
N MET A 1 0.40 -13.38 20.17
CA MET A 1 -0.25 -12.06 20.24
C MET A 1 0.81 -11.10 20.70
N GLY A 2 1.24 -10.20 19.83
CA GLY A 2 2.30 -9.25 20.10
C GLY A 2 1.77 -7.82 20.12
N TYR A 3 2.26 -7.00 21.07
CA TYR A 3 1.89 -5.60 21.19
C TYR A 3 3.02 -4.68 20.75
N LYS A 4 2.72 -3.76 19.84
CA LYS A 4 3.64 -2.72 19.38
C LYS A 4 3.07 -1.35 19.73
N LEU A 5 3.89 -0.50 20.34
CA LEU A 5 3.55 0.88 20.69
C LEU A 5 4.32 1.85 19.79
N LEU A 6 3.60 2.62 19.01
CA LEU A 6 4.12 3.82 18.35
C LEU A 6 3.89 4.98 19.29
N LYS A 7 4.95 5.62 19.80
CA LYS A 7 4.85 6.64 20.84
C LYS A 7 5.47 7.97 20.43
N ASN A 8 5.11 9.02 21.16
CA ASN A 8 5.64 10.37 21.01
C ASN A 8 5.40 10.97 19.60
N ILE A 9 4.29 10.58 18.96
CA ILE A 9 3.91 11.13 17.65
C ILE A 9 3.59 12.62 17.83
N GLU A 10 4.30 13.51 17.14
CA GLU A 10 4.08 14.93 17.26
C GLU A 10 2.67 15.35 16.83
N MET A 11 2.22 14.81 15.70
CA MET A 11 0.86 14.99 15.18
C MET A 11 0.38 13.71 14.50
N LEU A 12 -0.77 13.21 14.92
CA LEU A 12 -1.47 12.11 14.28
C LEU A 12 -2.75 12.60 13.61
N ALA A 13 -2.81 12.50 12.29
CA ALA A 13 -4.04 12.72 11.52
C ALA A 13 -4.72 11.37 11.29
N THR A 14 -5.87 11.13 11.93
CA THR A 14 -6.54 9.82 11.89
C THR A 14 -7.24 9.54 10.57
N MET A 15 -7.59 10.59 9.81
CA MET A 15 -8.37 10.52 8.57
C MET A 15 -9.68 9.74 8.73
N ASP A 16 -10.23 9.74 9.93
CA ASP A 16 -11.56 9.20 10.22
C ASP A 16 -12.66 10.20 9.84
N ASP A 17 -13.92 9.79 9.97
CA ASP A 17 -15.10 10.63 9.64
C ASP A 17 -15.16 11.92 10.47
N GLU A 18 -14.52 11.95 11.65
CA GLU A 18 -14.43 13.11 12.53
C GLU A 18 -13.26 14.03 12.16
N GLY A 19 -12.32 13.57 11.31
CA GLY A 19 -11.15 14.34 10.88
C GLY A 19 -10.23 14.70 12.04
N ARG A 20 -10.07 13.81 13.02
CA ARG A 20 -9.29 14.10 14.24
C ARG A 20 -7.82 14.29 13.95
N GLU A 21 -7.27 15.35 14.54
CA GLU A 21 -5.83 15.59 14.63
C GLU A 21 -5.40 15.57 16.10
N ILE A 22 -4.52 14.65 16.47
CA ILE A 22 -4.13 14.41 17.87
C ILE A 22 -2.65 14.75 18.04
N ALA A 23 -2.37 15.81 18.80
CA ALA A 23 -1.01 16.17 19.16
C ALA A 23 -0.50 15.27 20.31
N ASN A 24 0.82 15.03 20.34
CA ASN A 24 1.46 14.15 21.33
C ASN A 24 0.77 12.79 21.44
N ALA A 25 0.53 12.18 20.28
CA ALA A 25 -0.24 10.95 20.15
C ALA A 25 0.61 9.69 20.35
N SER A 26 -0.10 8.60 20.61
CA SER A 26 0.43 7.24 20.51
C SER A 26 -0.60 6.30 19.90
N ILE A 27 -0.09 5.22 19.30
CA ILE A 27 -0.90 4.16 18.71
C ILE A 27 -0.45 2.83 19.29
N LEU A 28 -1.41 2.05 19.81
CA LEU A 28 -1.18 0.67 20.22
C LEU A 28 -1.67 -0.26 19.12
N ILE A 29 -0.82 -1.19 18.71
CA ILE A 29 -1.10 -2.20 17.69
C ILE A 29 -0.99 -3.57 18.32
N THR A 30 -1.97 -4.44 18.03
CA THR A 30 -1.93 -5.85 18.41
C THR A 30 -1.84 -6.69 17.13
N ASP A 31 -0.74 -7.41 16.97
CA ASP A 31 -0.42 -8.15 15.76
C ASP A 31 -0.49 -7.23 14.50
N ASN A 32 -1.59 -7.25 13.77
CA ASN A 32 -1.81 -6.43 12.55
C ASN A 32 -3.01 -5.48 12.64
N VAL A 33 -3.52 -5.24 13.86
CA VAL A 33 -4.71 -4.39 14.08
C VAL A 33 -4.37 -3.24 15.01
N ILE A 34 -4.81 -2.03 14.67
CA ILE A 34 -4.76 -0.87 15.56
C ILE A 34 -5.77 -1.10 16.68
N THR A 35 -5.28 -1.22 17.91
CA THR A 35 -6.09 -1.54 19.11
C THR A 35 -6.56 -0.28 19.82
N ALA A 36 -5.70 0.73 19.91
CA ALA A 36 -6.05 2.00 20.53
C ALA A 36 -5.27 3.16 19.89
N VAL A 37 -5.90 4.32 19.84
CA VAL A 37 -5.37 5.58 19.31
C VAL A 37 -5.80 6.71 20.24
N GLY A 38 -4.86 7.56 20.61
CA GLY A 38 -5.14 8.72 21.46
C GLY A 38 -3.89 9.51 21.79
N THR A 39 -4.00 10.42 22.74
CA THR A 39 -2.82 11.06 23.32
C THR A 39 -1.92 10.04 24.01
N THR A 40 -0.63 10.31 24.08
CA THR A 40 0.33 9.42 24.77
C THR A 40 -0.11 9.10 26.19
N THR A 41 -0.66 10.08 26.91
CA THR A 41 -1.17 9.88 28.28
C THR A 41 -2.34 8.89 28.34
N GLU A 42 -3.29 9.00 27.40
CA GLU A 42 -4.44 8.08 27.31
C GLU A 42 -4.00 6.67 26.98
N ILE A 43 -3.07 6.52 26.03
CA ILE A 43 -2.58 5.19 25.64
C ILE A 43 -1.75 4.53 26.72
N VAL A 44 -0.90 5.27 27.44
CA VAL A 44 -0.15 4.74 28.59
C VAL A 44 -1.11 4.28 29.69
N LYS A 45 -2.16 5.07 29.96
CA LYS A 45 -3.20 4.67 30.91
C LYS A 45 -3.93 3.41 30.45
N TYR A 46 -4.31 3.34 29.18
CA TYR A 46 -4.97 2.15 28.61
C TYR A 46 -4.12 0.88 28.76
N ILE A 47 -2.82 0.98 28.46
CA ILE A 47 -1.84 -0.12 28.61
C ILE A 47 -1.77 -0.59 30.06
N HIS A 48 -1.66 0.36 30.99
CA HIS A 48 -1.61 0.05 32.43
C HIS A 48 -2.90 -0.62 32.93
N ASP A 49 -4.05 -0.05 32.61
CA ASP A 49 -5.35 -0.52 33.11
C ASP A 49 -5.73 -1.91 32.54
N ASN A 50 -5.20 -2.27 31.39
CA ASN A 50 -5.43 -3.56 30.74
C ASN A 50 -4.28 -4.57 30.97
N TYR A 51 -3.28 -4.23 31.79
CA TYR A 51 -2.12 -5.08 32.09
C TYR A 51 -1.39 -5.57 30.84
N ILE A 52 -1.28 -4.70 29.79
CA ILE A 52 -0.66 -5.02 28.51
C ILE A 52 0.86 -4.96 28.65
N GLN A 53 1.54 -6.04 28.26
CA GLN A 53 2.99 -6.04 28.08
C GLN A 53 3.31 -5.67 26.61
N VAL A 54 3.95 -4.54 26.42
CA VAL A 54 4.40 -4.08 25.10
C VAL A 54 5.68 -4.82 24.72
N ASP A 55 5.69 -5.45 23.55
CA ASP A 55 6.83 -6.23 23.05
C ASP A 55 7.81 -5.35 22.27
N GLU A 56 7.31 -4.31 21.59
CA GLU A 56 8.11 -3.40 20.76
C GLU A 56 7.63 -1.96 20.91
N GLU A 57 8.57 -1.04 21.12
CA GLU A 57 8.28 0.39 21.13
C GLU A 57 9.04 1.10 19.99
N ILE A 58 8.33 1.96 19.27
CA ILE A 58 8.91 2.80 18.22
C ILE A 58 8.67 4.26 18.60
N ASP A 59 9.75 5.01 18.78
CA ASP A 59 9.70 6.45 19.07
C ASP A 59 9.55 7.23 17.75
N LEU A 60 8.47 8.00 17.66
CA LEU A 60 8.12 8.84 16.52
C LEU A 60 8.15 10.34 16.87
N THR A 61 9.03 10.74 17.79
CA THR A 61 9.30 12.15 18.07
C THR A 61 9.64 12.88 16.79
N HIS A 62 9.05 14.06 16.58
CA HIS A 62 9.16 14.88 15.36
C HIS A 62 8.56 14.26 14.09
N HIS A 63 7.67 13.26 14.22
CA HIS A 63 6.96 12.68 13.08
C HIS A 63 5.49 13.09 13.07
N VAL A 64 4.99 13.32 11.86
CA VAL A 64 3.57 13.34 11.55
C VAL A 64 3.18 11.95 11.07
N VAL A 65 2.12 11.39 11.62
CA VAL A 65 1.64 10.04 11.27
C VAL A 65 0.23 10.13 10.70
N LEU A 66 0.00 9.40 9.64
CA LEU A 66 -1.32 9.25 9.00
C LEU A 66 -1.49 7.81 8.51
N PRO A 67 -2.73 7.38 8.24
CA PRO A 67 -2.98 6.08 7.62
C PRO A 67 -2.25 5.94 6.28
N GLY A 68 -1.84 4.72 5.96
CA GLY A 68 -1.24 4.44 4.66
C GLY A 68 -2.19 4.81 3.51
N LEU A 69 -1.62 5.35 2.44
CA LEU A 69 -2.39 5.77 1.28
C LEU A 69 -3.06 4.58 0.59
N VAL A 70 -4.18 4.83 -0.07
CA VAL A 70 -4.94 3.85 -0.85
C VAL A 70 -4.94 4.26 -2.32
N ASN A 71 -4.44 3.40 -3.19
CA ASN A 71 -4.51 3.57 -4.63
C ASN A 71 -5.69 2.73 -5.18
N THR A 72 -6.68 3.39 -5.73
CA THR A 72 -7.90 2.74 -6.24
C THR A 72 -7.89 2.50 -7.75
N HIS A 73 -6.83 2.91 -8.47
CA HIS A 73 -6.74 2.76 -9.92
C HIS A 73 -5.31 2.50 -10.38
N HIS A 74 -5.06 1.30 -10.91
CA HIS A 74 -3.79 0.93 -11.51
C HIS A 74 -3.96 -0.11 -12.63
N HIS A 75 -2.97 -0.18 -13.52
CA HIS A 75 -2.78 -1.21 -14.54
C HIS A 75 -1.31 -1.63 -14.49
N MET A 76 -0.96 -2.50 -13.54
CA MET A 76 0.43 -2.75 -13.13
C MET A 76 1.28 -3.35 -14.25
N PHE A 77 0.69 -4.17 -15.14
CA PHE A 77 1.40 -4.72 -16.30
C PHE A 77 1.94 -3.64 -17.25
N GLN A 78 1.32 -2.45 -17.26
CA GLN A 78 1.74 -1.32 -18.09
C GLN A 78 3.07 -0.71 -17.63
N SER A 79 3.52 -1.00 -16.39
CA SER A 79 4.81 -0.55 -15.87
C SER A 79 5.97 -0.93 -16.78
N LEU A 80 5.89 -2.07 -17.48
CA LEU A 80 6.91 -2.52 -18.43
C LEU A 80 6.98 -1.68 -19.72
N THR A 81 5.95 -0.91 -20.02
CA THR A 81 5.84 -0.14 -21.26
C THR A 81 5.69 1.37 -21.05
N ARG A 82 6.01 1.83 -19.87
CA ARG A 82 5.82 3.21 -19.41
C ARG A 82 6.51 4.26 -20.31
N ALA A 83 7.64 3.92 -20.91
CA ALA A 83 8.47 4.83 -21.68
C ALA A 83 8.61 4.43 -23.16
N VAL A 84 7.64 3.70 -23.73
CA VAL A 84 7.65 3.37 -25.16
C VAL A 84 7.51 4.65 -25.99
N PRO A 85 8.51 5.03 -26.85
CA PRO A 85 8.53 6.35 -27.48
C PRO A 85 7.31 6.66 -28.34
N LYS A 86 6.81 5.68 -29.10
CA LYS A 86 5.61 5.84 -29.95
C LYS A 86 4.32 6.04 -29.16
N GLY A 87 4.29 5.67 -27.89
CA GLY A 87 3.13 5.85 -26.99
C GLY A 87 3.15 7.19 -26.26
N GLN A 88 4.26 7.93 -26.25
CA GLN A 88 4.42 9.11 -25.44
C GLN A 88 3.52 10.25 -25.92
N ASN A 89 3.05 10.91 -26.32
CA ASN A 89 2.15 11.96 -26.78
C ASN A 89 1.01 11.45 -27.69
N ALA A 90 0.72 10.15 -27.65
CA ALA A 90 -0.36 9.58 -28.43
C ALA A 90 -1.70 9.78 -27.72
N GLU A 91 -2.76 10.06 -28.49
CA GLU A 91 -4.13 9.97 -27.98
C GLU A 91 -4.50 8.51 -27.68
N LEU A 92 -5.57 8.30 -26.92
CA LEU A 92 -5.96 6.99 -26.38
C LEU A 92 -5.91 5.86 -27.43
N PHE A 93 -6.54 6.05 -28.59
CA PHE A 93 -6.57 4.98 -29.60
C PHE A 93 -5.21 4.73 -30.24
N GLY A 94 -4.44 5.78 -30.52
CA GLY A 94 -3.07 5.66 -31.03
C GLY A 94 -2.13 5.00 -30.02
N TRP A 95 -2.31 5.31 -28.74
CA TRP A 95 -1.62 4.68 -27.62
C TRP A 95 -1.93 3.18 -27.53
N LEU A 96 -3.21 2.79 -27.59
CA LEU A 96 -3.64 1.39 -27.59
C LEU A 96 -3.10 0.64 -28.81
N GLN A 97 -3.21 1.22 -30.03
CA GLN A 97 -2.67 0.61 -31.25
C GLN A 97 -1.16 0.37 -31.17
N THR A 98 -0.44 1.23 -30.44
CA THR A 98 1.00 1.09 -30.24
C THR A 98 1.32 0.00 -29.24
N LEU A 99 0.59 -0.10 -28.11
CA LEU A 99 0.96 -0.93 -26.99
C LEU A 99 0.37 -2.36 -27.03
N TYR A 100 -0.83 -2.56 -27.57
CA TYR A 100 -1.41 -3.91 -27.68
C TYR A 100 -0.51 -4.90 -28.44
N PRO A 101 0.16 -4.54 -29.57
CA PRO A 101 1.12 -5.44 -30.21
C PRO A 101 2.32 -5.82 -29.32
N ILE A 102 2.66 -4.99 -28.34
CA ILE A 102 3.69 -5.29 -27.36
C ILE A 102 3.10 -6.19 -26.28
N TRP A 103 1.96 -5.81 -25.68
CA TRP A 103 1.31 -6.51 -24.59
C TRP A 103 0.89 -7.94 -24.93
N ARG A 104 0.53 -8.22 -26.19
CA ARG A 104 0.23 -9.60 -26.63
C ARG A 104 1.39 -10.58 -26.41
N ASN A 105 2.61 -10.09 -26.17
CA ASN A 105 3.78 -10.92 -25.90
C ASN A 105 4.09 -11.09 -24.40
N LEU A 106 3.31 -10.46 -23.52
CA LEU A 106 3.46 -10.62 -22.09
C LEU A 106 3.29 -12.09 -21.70
N LYS A 107 4.03 -12.50 -20.69
CA LYS A 107 4.03 -13.86 -20.11
C LYS A 107 3.77 -13.77 -18.61
N PRO A 108 3.39 -14.87 -17.94
CA PRO A 108 3.13 -14.89 -16.50
C PRO A 108 4.21 -14.18 -15.67
N ARG A 109 5.48 -14.50 -15.91
CA ARG A 109 6.61 -13.88 -15.20
C ARG A 109 6.73 -12.37 -15.42
N MET A 110 6.28 -11.87 -16.57
CA MET A 110 6.27 -10.43 -16.83
C MET A 110 5.16 -9.72 -16.05
N ILE A 111 3.97 -10.33 -15.95
CA ILE A 111 2.87 -9.83 -15.11
C ILE A 111 3.32 -9.77 -13.66
N TYR A 112 3.87 -10.88 -13.14
CA TYR A 112 4.41 -10.94 -11.78
C TYR A 112 5.43 -9.82 -11.51
N ASN A 113 6.44 -9.68 -12.37
CA ASN A 113 7.51 -8.69 -12.17
C ASN A 113 7.01 -7.24 -12.30
N SER A 114 6.09 -6.95 -13.24
CA SER A 114 5.51 -5.61 -13.38
C SER A 114 4.67 -5.23 -12.16
N THR A 115 3.93 -6.19 -11.62
CA THR A 115 3.14 -6.00 -10.40
C THR A 115 4.05 -5.72 -9.20
N LEU A 116 5.11 -6.51 -9.00
CA LEU A 116 6.10 -6.26 -7.96
C LEU A 116 6.72 -4.86 -8.06
N THR A 117 7.11 -4.47 -9.28
CA THR A 117 7.73 -3.15 -9.51
C THR A 117 6.76 -2.01 -9.19
N ALA A 118 5.53 -2.10 -9.68
CA ALA A 118 4.51 -1.09 -9.42
C ALA A 118 4.16 -0.99 -7.93
N MET A 119 4.01 -2.13 -7.26
CA MET A 119 3.73 -2.17 -5.81
C MET A 119 4.90 -1.62 -4.99
N ALA A 120 6.15 -1.91 -5.37
CA ALA A 120 7.31 -1.33 -4.71
C ALA A 120 7.31 0.21 -4.78
N GLU A 121 7.02 0.77 -5.95
CA GLU A 121 6.90 2.23 -6.11
C GLU A 121 5.76 2.81 -5.27
N LEU A 122 4.62 2.13 -5.21
CA LEU A 122 3.49 2.52 -4.36
C LEU A 122 3.87 2.49 -2.88
N ILE A 123 4.55 1.45 -2.41
CA ILE A 123 5.03 1.36 -1.02
C ILE A 123 5.99 2.52 -0.69
N PHE A 124 6.94 2.81 -1.57
CA PHE A 124 7.86 3.95 -1.40
C PHE A 124 7.13 5.31 -1.36
N SER A 125 5.95 5.41 -1.94
CA SER A 125 5.10 6.61 -1.85
C SER A 125 4.19 6.64 -0.62
N GLY A 126 4.28 5.63 0.28
CA GLY A 126 3.43 5.51 1.47
C GLY A 126 2.08 4.82 1.22
N CYS A 127 1.87 4.22 0.05
CA CYS A 127 0.67 3.44 -0.25
C CYS A 127 0.75 2.06 0.41
N THR A 128 -0.32 1.65 1.09
CA THR A 128 -0.40 0.36 1.78
C THR A 128 -1.51 -0.56 1.26
N THR A 129 -2.38 -0.02 0.41
CA THR A 129 -3.50 -0.75 -0.20
C THR A 129 -3.67 -0.29 -1.63
N THR A 130 -3.75 -1.23 -2.57
CA THR A 130 -3.94 -0.89 -3.98
C THR A 130 -4.92 -1.81 -4.67
N SER A 131 -5.62 -1.30 -5.68
CA SER A 131 -6.28 -2.13 -6.68
C SER A 131 -5.44 -2.22 -7.94
N ASP A 132 -5.66 -3.26 -8.75
CA ASP A 132 -5.14 -3.38 -10.10
C ASP A 132 -6.23 -3.94 -11.01
N HIS A 133 -6.36 -3.40 -12.20
CA HIS A 133 -7.23 -3.93 -13.23
C HIS A 133 -6.39 -4.56 -14.34
N LEU A 134 -6.19 -5.87 -14.25
CA LEU A 134 -5.55 -6.69 -15.28
C LEU A 134 -6.60 -7.14 -16.29
N TYR A 135 -6.68 -6.46 -17.44
CA TYR A 135 -7.74 -6.68 -18.42
C TYR A 135 -7.29 -7.47 -19.69
N LEU A 136 -6.09 -8.08 -19.64
CA LEU A 136 -5.61 -8.94 -20.73
C LEU A 136 -4.74 -10.07 -20.21
N TYR A 137 -4.92 -11.26 -20.78
CA TYR A 137 -4.34 -12.51 -20.29
C TYR A 137 -3.61 -13.28 -21.41
N PRO A 138 -2.57 -12.70 -22.06
CA PRO A 138 -1.88 -13.37 -23.16
C PRO A 138 -0.96 -14.49 -22.63
N ASN A 139 -0.70 -15.48 -23.49
CA ASN A 139 0.33 -16.51 -23.29
C ASN A 139 0.23 -17.26 -21.95
N GLY A 140 -0.99 -17.49 -21.46
CA GLY A 140 -1.23 -18.23 -20.22
C GLY A 140 -1.03 -17.40 -18.94
N SER A 141 -0.87 -16.07 -19.07
CA SER A 141 -0.88 -15.18 -17.90
C SER A 141 -2.27 -15.16 -17.25
N ARG A 142 -2.29 -14.97 -15.94
CA ARG A 142 -3.49 -15.06 -15.11
C ARG A 142 -3.47 -13.97 -14.04
N LEU A 143 -4.62 -13.69 -13.45
CA LEU A 143 -4.72 -12.78 -12.31
C LEU A 143 -3.89 -13.28 -11.11
N ASP A 144 -3.75 -14.60 -10.99
CA ASP A 144 -2.92 -15.23 -9.95
C ASP A 144 -1.47 -14.72 -9.98
N ASP A 145 -0.91 -14.41 -11.14
CA ASP A 145 0.45 -13.88 -11.26
C ASP A 145 0.61 -12.54 -10.51
N SER A 146 -0.42 -11.69 -10.55
CA SER A 146 -0.46 -10.43 -9.79
C SER A 146 -0.71 -10.67 -8.30
N ILE A 147 -1.57 -11.64 -7.96
CA ILE A 147 -1.86 -12.03 -6.57
C ILE A 147 -0.60 -12.58 -5.89
N GLU A 148 0.14 -13.46 -6.56
CA GLU A 148 1.41 -13.99 -6.05
C GLU A 148 2.43 -12.88 -5.79
N ALA A 149 2.52 -11.90 -6.69
CA ALA A 149 3.38 -10.73 -6.51
C ALA A 149 2.98 -9.91 -5.28
N SER A 150 1.68 -9.68 -5.07
CA SER A 150 1.18 -8.95 -3.90
C SER A 150 1.50 -9.64 -2.58
N HIS A 151 1.37 -10.98 -2.55
CA HIS A 151 1.74 -11.78 -1.38
C HIS A 151 3.25 -11.71 -1.10
N ALA A 152 4.07 -11.77 -2.15
CA ALA A 152 5.54 -11.71 -2.01
C ALA A 152 6.03 -10.38 -1.45
N ILE A 153 5.38 -9.26 -1.80
CA ILE A 153 5.76 -7.92 -1.32
C ILE A 153 5.00 -7.50 -0.05
N GLY A 154 3.92 -8.21 0.31
CA GLY A 154 3.14 -7.94 1.52
C GLY A 154 2.19 -6.75 1.42
N MET A 155 1.73 -6.38 0.22
CA MET A 155 0.79 -5.29 0.01
C MET A 155 -0.66 -5.77 0.04
N ARG A 156 -1.57 -5.01 0.67
CA ARG A 156 -3.01 -5.27 0.56
C ARG A 156 -3.46 -5.01 -0.86
N PHE A 157 -4.14 -5.99 -1.47
CA PHE A 157 -4.40 -5.99 -2.89
C PHE A 157 -5.85 -6.36 -3.22
N HIS A 158 -6.50 -5.52 -3.99
CA HIS A 158 -7.76 -5.77 -4.64
C HIS A 158 -7.50 -6.08 -6.11
N ALA A 159 -7.49 -7.36 -6.46
CA ALA A 159 -7.26 -7.85 -7.82
C ALA A 159 -8.57 -7.86 -8.62
N CYS A 160 -8.62 -7.22 -9.80
CA CYS A 160 -9.77 -7.19 -10.70
C CYS A 160 -9.37 -7.10 -12.18
#